data_8e71c50823f79ec35a3893302ff2c776
#
_entry.id   8e71c50823f79ec35a3893302ff2c776
#
_cell.length_a   1.000
_cell.length_b   1.000
_cell.length_c   1.000
_cell.angle_alpha   90.00
_cell.angle_beta   90.00
_cell.angle_gamma   90.00
#
_symmetry.space_group_name_H-M   'P 1'
#
loop_
_entity.id
_entity.type
_entity.pdbx_description
1 polymer ?
#
loop_
_entity_poly.entity_id
_entity_poly.type
_entity_poly.pdbx_seq_one_letter_code
_entity_poly.pdbx_strand_id
1 'polypeptide(L)'
;MDIIVMPTAAEAELLTARIIADAINAKPFYKLGLATGRTMENVYANLVKMNKAGKVDFSRVISFNLDEYVGLKGTAEKNKDSYRYFMNYHLFNHVNIDKRNTHEIGRAHV
;
A
#
# COMPACT_ATOMS: atom_id res chain seq x y z
N MET A 1 -15.53 -6.28 -10.78
CA MET A 1 -14.95 -5.02 -10.25
C MET A 1 -15.97 -3.91 -10.38
N ASP A 2 -16.28 -3.28 -9.30
CA ASP A 2 -17.23 -2.19 -9.31
C ASP A 2 -16.53 -0.86 -9.58
N ILE A 3 -17.13 -0.04 -10.44
CA ILE A 3 -16.64 1.30 -10.70
C ILE A 3 -17.53 2.26 -9.90
N ILE A 4 -16.91 3.01 -9.02
CA ILE A 4 -17.62 3.96 -8.17
C ILE A 4 -17.14 5.36 -8.52
N VAL A 5 -18.10 6.24 -8.85
CA VAL A 5 -17.82 7.65 -9.12
C VAL A 5 -18.19 8.47 -7.90
N MET A 6 -17.22 9.20 -7.36
CA MET A 6 -17.39 10.03 -6.17
C MET A 6 -17.32 11.51 -6.55
N PRO A 7 -18.04 12.40 -5.83
CA PRO A 7 -18.04 13.83 -6.14
C PRO A 7 -16.68 14.49 -5.95
N THR A 8 -15.84 14.00 -5.03
CA THR A 8 -14.51 14.57 -4.77
C THR A 8 -13.45 13.48 -4.72
N ALA A 9 -12.22 13.86 -5.00
CA ALA A 9 -11.08 12.96 -4.87
C ALA A 9 -10.91 12.48 -3.42
N ALA A 10 -11.13 13.36 -2.44
CA ALA A 10 -11.00 13.02 -1.03
C ALA A 10 -12.01 11.94 -0.62
N GLU A 11 -13.25 12.01 -1.10
CA GLU A 11 -14.27 11.00 -0.83
C GLU A 11 -13.92 9.66 -1.49
N ALA A 12 -13.43 9.70 -2.72
CA ALA A 12 -13.01 8.50 -3.44
C ALA A 12 -11.83 7.81 -2.74
N GLU A 13 -10.88 8.58 -2.27
CA GLU A 13 -9.70 8.06 -1.55
C GLU A 13 -10.09 7.44 -0.22
N LEU A 14 -10.98 8.06 0.52
CA LEU A 14 -11.49 7.51 1.78
C LEU A 14 -12.28 6.23 1.55
N LEU A 15 -13.15 6.21 0.54
CA LEU A 15 -13.91 5.01 0.20
C LEU A 15 -12.99 3.85 -0.21
N THR A 16 -11.97 4.13 -1.01
CA THR A 16 -10.98 3.13 -1.41
C THR A 16 -10.29 2.53 -0.17
N ALA A 17 -9.88 3.38 0.76
CA ALA A 17 -9.26 2.91 2.00
C ALA A 17 -10.21 2.03 2.81
N ARG A 18 -11.49 2.39 2.90
CA ARG A 18 -12.51 1.59 3.59
C ARG A 18 -12.72 0.23 2.92
N ILE A 19 -12.75 0.19 1.59
CA ILE A 19 -12.89 -1.06 0.85
C ILE A 19 -11.72 -1.99 1.16
N ILE A 20 -10.50 -1.45 1.15
CA ILE A 20 -9.30 -2.22 1.49
C ILE A 20 -9.36 -2.71 2.93
N ALA A 21 -9.69 -1.85 3.88
CA ALA A 21 -9.80 -2.20 5.29
C ALA A 21 -10.85 -3.29 5.53
N ASP A 22 -12.01 -3.16 4.90
CA ASP A 22 -13.08 -4.16 5.01
C ASP A 22 -12.65 -5.51 4.43
N ALA A 23 -11.92 -5.51 3.32
CA ALA A 23 -11.41 -6.74 2.72
C ALA A 23 -10.41 -7.44 3.65
N ILE A 24 -9.52 -6.68 4.28
CA ILE A 24 -8.55 -7.22 5.25
C ILE A 24 -9.27 -7.78 6.47
N ASN A 25 -10.26 -7.06 6.99
CA ASN A 25 -11.03 -7.51 8.15
C ASN A 25 -11.82 -8.79 7.88
N ALA A 26 -12.31 -8.95 6.64
CA ALA A 26 -13.00 -10.17 6.22
C ALA A 26 -12.05 -11.36 6.06
N LYS A 27 -10.81 -11.10 5.63
CA LYS A 27 -9.76 -12.12 5.43
C LYS A 27 -8.43 -11.60 5.96
N PRO A 28 -8.05 -11.87 7.23
CA PRO A 28 -6.82 -11.32 7.82
C PRO A 28 -5.52 -11.65 7.07
N PHE A 29 -5.49 -12.76 6.32
CA PHE A 29 -4.35 -13.15 5.47
C PHE A 29 -4.49 -12.63 4.04
N TYR A 30 -5.22 -11.54 3.83
CA TYR A 30 -5.52 -11.03 2.50
C TYR A 30 -4.25 -10.73 1.71
N LYS A 31 -4.25 -11.17 0.45
CA LYS A 31 -3.17 -10.84 -0.49
C LYS A 31 -3.55 -9.55 -1.22
N LEU A 32 -2.77 -8.53 -1.00
CA LEU A 32 -3.11 -7.16 -1.41
C LEU A 32 -2.14 -6.66 -2.46
N GLY A 33 -2.65 -6.39 -3.66
CA GLY A 33 -1.89 -5.69 -4.69
C GLY A 33 -1.89 -4.20 -4.43
N LEU A 34 -0.72 -3.59 -4.36
CA LEU A 34 -0.56 -2.17 -4.05
C LEU A 34 0.13 -1.45 -5.20
N ALA A 35 -0.30 -0.23 -5.45
CA ALA A 35 0.30 0.64 -6.44
C ALA A 35 1.00 1.82 -5.75
N THR A 36 2.00 2.36 -6.44
CA THR A 36 2.63 3.61 -6.05
C THR A 36 1.97 4.76 -6.80
N GLY A 37 2.37 5.98 -6.47
CA GLY A 37 1.91 7.16 -7.17
C GLY A 37 1.13 8.11 -6.27
N ARG A 38 1.03 9.35 -6.73
CA ARG A 38 0.44 10.43 -5.94
C ARG A 38 -1.02 10.15 -5.56
N THR A 39 -1.77 9.53 -6.45
CA THR A 39 -3.18 9.19 -6.19
C THR A 39 -3.33 8.27 -4.98
N MET A 40 -2.36 7.41 -4.73
CA MET A 40 -2.43 6.45 -3.62
C MET A 40 -1.97 7.03 -2.28
N GLU A 41 -1.29 8.17 -2.27
CA GLU A 41 -0.76 8.75 -1.03
C GLU A 41 -1.85 8.97 0.02
N ASN A 42 -2.98 9.54 -0.38
CA ASN A 42 -4.09 9.80 0.54
C ASN A 42 -4.84 8.52 0.93
N VAL A 43 -4.91 7.55 0.03
CA VAL A 43 -5.47 6.23 0.37
C VAL A 43 -4.65 5.60 1.48
N TYR A 44 -3.33 5.61 1.36
CA TYR A 44 -2.44 5.05 2.39
C TYR A 44 -2.49 5.85 3.69
N ALA A 45 -2.58 7.18 3.61
CA ALA A 45 -2.74 8.01 4.79
C ALA A 45 -4.02 7.66 5.57
N ASN A 46 -5.12 7.40 4.87
CA ASN A 46 -6.36 6.96 5.50
C ASN A 46 -6.22 5.57 6.14
N LEU A 47 -5.53 4.65 5.46
CA LEU A 47 -5.25 3.32 6.02
C LEU A 47 -4.38 3.39 7.28
N VAL A 48 -3.39 4.27 7.31
CA VAL A 48 -2.57 4.51 8.50
C VAL A 48 -3.43 4.97 9.67
N LYS A 49 -4.33 5.93 9.43
CA LYS A 49 -5.26 6.40 10.47
C LYS A 49 -6.15 5.29 11.00
N MET A 50 -6.69 4.47 10.11
CA MET A 50 -7.55 3.33 10.49
C MET A 50 -6.79 2.29 11.30
N ASN A 51 -5.55 1.99 10.91
CA ASN A 51 -4.70 1.07 11.66
C ASN A 51 -4.42 1.59 13.07
N LYS A 52 -4.04 2.87 13.19
CA LYS A 52 -3.77 3.49 14.48
C LYS A 52 -5.01 3.57 15.37
N ALA A 53 -6.19 3.65 14.77
CA ALA A 53 -7.47 3.64 15.50
C ALA A 53 -7.95 2.22 15.84
N GLY A 54 -7.18 1.19 15.49
CA GLY A 54 -7.53 -0.21 15.75
C GLY A 54 -8.61 -0.77 14.84
N LYS A 55 -8.89 -0.11 13.71
CA LYS A 55 -9.98 -0.51 12.80
C LYS A 55 -9.55 -1.52 11.74
N VAL A 56 -8.25 -1.67 11.50
CA VAL A 56 -7.70 -2.63 10.55
C VAL A 56 -6.35 -3.12 11.05
N ASP A 57 -6.11 -4.44 10.92
CA ASP A 57 -4.90 -5.09 11.35
C ASP A 57 -4.13 -5.59 10.12
N PHE A 58 -2.93 -5.08 9.91
CA PHE A 58 -2.07 -5.46 8.80
C PHE A 58 -1.09 -6.59 9.15
N SER A 59 -1.07 -7.09 10.38
CA SER A 59 -0.03 -8.02 10.84
C SER A 59 0.06 -9.31 10.04
N ARG A 60 -1.03 -9.72 9.40
CA ARG A 60 -1.12 -10.96 8.62
C ARG A 60 -1.30 -10.72 7.12
N VAL A 61 -1.31 -9.46 6.70
CA VAL A 61 -1.47 -9.10 5.29
C VAL A 61 -0.20 -9.42 4.53
N ILE A 62 -0.36 -9.93 3.31
CA ILE A 62 0.72 -10.15 2.36
C ILE A 62 0.52 -9.15 1.23
N SER A 63 1.51 -8.32 0.96
CA SER A 63 1.40 -7.29 -0.07
C SER A 63 2.32 -7.58 -1.25
N PHE A 64 1.86 -7.15 -2.43
CA PHE A 64 2.58 -7.24 -3.69
C PHE A 64 2.53 -5.90 -4.39
N ASN A 65 3.69 -5.35 -4.73
CA ASN A 65 3.80 -4.21 -5.62
C ASN A 65 4.32 -4.66 -6.99
N LEU A 66 3.78 -4.10 -8.05
CA LEU A 66 4.26 -4.37 -9.39
C LEU A 66 5.50 -3.54 -9.68
N ASP A 67 6.47 -4.14 -10.33
CA ASP A 67 7.64 -3.49 -10.93
C ASP A 67 8.45 -2.62 -9.96
N GLU A 68 9.56 -3.14 -9.51
CA GLU A 68 10.61 -2.34 -8.90
C GLU A 68 11.70 -2.08 -9.94
N TYR A 69 12.28 -0.88 -9.93
CA TYR A 69 13.37 -0.56 -10.85
C TYR A 69 14.66 -1.26 -10.43
N VAL A 70 15.29 -1.93 -11.40
CA VAL A 70 16.59 -2.55 -11.22
C VAL A 70 17.68 -1.56 -11.66
N GLY A 71 18.78 -1.51 -10.94
CA GLY A 71 19.91 -0.64 -11.29
C GLY A 71 19.88 0.72 -10.61
N LEU A 72 18.94 0.97 -9.72
CA LEU A 72 18.95 2.17 -8.89
C LEU A 72 20.14 2.13 -7.92
N LYS A 73 20.72 3.29 -7.68
CA LYS A 73 21.87 3.40 -6.76
C LYS A 73 21.44 3.07 -5.32
N GLY A 74 22.24 2.26 -4.66
CA GLY A 74 21.99 1.83 -3.30
C GLY A 74 20.92 0.74 -3.23
N THR A 75 20.38 0.52 -2.03
CA THR A 75 19.31 -0.45 -1.83
C THR A 75 17.97 0.15 -2.18
N ALA A 76 17.01 -0.69 -2.55
CA ALA A 76 15.65 -0.24 -2.84
C ALA A 76 15.03 0.52 -1.66
N GLU A 77 15.32 0.11 -0.41
CA GLU A 77 14.82 0.77 0.78
C GLU A 77 15.36 2.20 0.96
N LYS A 78 16.56 2.48 0.44
CA LYS A 78 17.23 3.77 0.63
C LYS A 78 17.11 4.69 -0.57
N ASN A 79 16.79 4.17 -1.75
CA ASN A 79 16.67 4.99 -2.95
C ASN A 79 15.29 5.62 -3.01
N LYS A 80 15.22 6.95 -2.96
CA LYS A 80 13.95 7.71 -2.93
C LYS A 80 13.10 7.53 -4.18
N ASP A 81 13.70 7.11 -5.30
CA ASP A 81 12.97 6.89 -6.55
C ASP A 81 12.40 5.47 -6.66
N SER A 82 12.71 4.59 -5.70
CA SER A 82 12.21 3.23 -5.74
C SER A 82 10.77 3.11 -5.22
N TYR A 83 10.06 2.09 -5.71
CA TYR A 83 8.73 1.77 -5.20
C TYR A 83 8.79 1.28 -3.75
N ARG A 84 9.86 0.59 -3.36
CA ARG A 84 10.07 0.16 -1.98
C ARG A 84 10.16 1.35 -1.04
N TYR A 85 10.92 2.38 -1.41
CA TYR A 85 11.01 3.60 -0.61
C TYR A 85 9.63 4.27 -0.48
N PHE A 86 8.90 4.40 -1.58
CA PHE A 86 7.56 4.98 -1.59
C PHE A 86 6.64 4.24 -0.61
N MET A 87 6.60 2.91 -0.69
CA MET A 87 5.72 2.09 0.14
C MET A 87 6.10 2.16 1.61
N ASN A 88 7.40 2.15 1.93
CA ASN A 88 7.85 2.31 3.31
C ASN A 88 7.46 3.67 3.87
N TYR A 89 7.69 4.73 3.10
CA TYR A 89 7.41 6.10 3.53
C TYR A 89 5.91 6.34 3.76
N HIS A 90 5.06 5.88 2.85
CA HIS A 90 3.63 6.19 2.88
C HIS A 90 2.79 5.19 3.65
N LEU A 91 3.22 3.94 3.77
CA LEU A 91 2.40 2.90 4.39
C LEU A 91 3.19 2.00 5.35
N PHE A 92 4.18 1.27 4.86
CA PHE A 92 4.74 0.15 5.62
C PHE A 92 5.41 0.55 6.94
N ASN A 93 6.01 1.72 7.02
CA ASN A 93 6.62 2.21 8.26
C ASN A 93 5.60 2.69 9.30
N HIS A 94 4.35 2.82 8.93
CA HIS A 94 3.31 3.44 9.75
C HIS A 94 2.20 2.49 10.19
N VAL A 95 2.21 1.26 9.71
CA VAL A 95 1.23 0.22 10.06
C VAL A 95 1.97 -1.01 10.58
N ASN A 96 1.20 -1.95 11.15
CA ASN A 96 1.77 -3.14 11.78
C ASN A 96 2.00 -4.31 10.81
N ILE A 97 2.22 -4.01 9.52
CA ILE A 97 2.55 -5.05 8.55
C ILE A 97 3.94 -5.63 8.84
N ASP A 98 4.07 -6.94 8.69
CA ASP A 98 5.38 -7.59 8.71
C ASP A 98 6.05 -7.34 7.36
N LYS A 99 7.17 -6.62 7.35
CA LYS A 99 7.87 -6.27 6.11
C LYS A 99 8.37 -7.50 5.34
N ARG A 100 8.53 -8.65 5.99
CA ARG A 100 8.85 -9.91 5.32
C ARG A 100 7.72 -10.41 4.43
N ASN A 101 6.50 -9.92 4.65
CA ASN A 101 5.32 -10.22 3.84
C ASN A 101 5.05 -9.18 2.77
N THR A 102 5.99 -8.28 2.50
CA THR A 102 5.90 -7.29 1.43
C THR A 102 6.81 -7.70 0.27
N HIS A 103 6.25 -7.76 -0.93
CA HIS A 103 6.96 -8.29 -2.11
C HIS A 103 6.83 -7.36 -3.30
N GLU A 104 7.86 -7.32 -4.14
CA GLU A 104 7.80 -6.72 -5.46
C GLU A 104 7.71 -7.82 -6.50
N ILE A 105 6.82 -7.65 -7.49
CA ILE A 105 6.61 -8.61 -8.57
C ILE A 105 7.03 -7.97 -9.88
N GLY A 106 7.80 -8.71 -10.67
CA GLY A 106 8.16 -8.27 -12.01
C GLY A 106 9.06 -7.05 -12.00
N ARG A 107 10.33 -7.23 -11.68
CA ARG A 107 11.29 -6.13 -11.69
C ARG A 107 11.51 -5.62 -13.10
N ALA A 108 11.45 -4.29 -13.27
CA ALA A 108 11.83 -3.66 -14.51
C ALA A 108 13.33 -3.79 -14.74
N HIS A 109 13.71 -4.21 -15.93
CA HIS A 109 15.10 -4.25 -16.36
C HIS A 109 15.44 -2.94 -17.06
N VAL A 110 16.52 -2.34 -16.66
CA VAL A 110 17.00 -1.09 -17.23
C VAL A 110 18.24 -1.35 -18.06
#